data_2e18ef61828c1dc3ca2b404c7df0e7a9
#
_entry.id   2e18ef61828c1dc3ca2b404c7df0e7a9
#
_cell.length_a   1.000
_cell.length_b   1.000
_cell.length_c   1.000
_cell.angle_alpha   90.00
_cell.angle_beta   90.00
_cell.angle_gamma   90.00
#
_symmetry.space_group_name_H-M   'P 1'
#
loop_
_entity.id
_entity.type
_entity.pdbx_description
1 polymer ?
#
loop_
_entity_poly.entity_id
_entity_poly.type
_entity_poly.pdbx_seq_one_letter_code
_entity_poly.pdbx_strand_id
1 'polypeptide(L)'
;MRQLGIAALLLFCSSAHLAAQAAKDPLATRAKGAASAPVTVYEMSDFQCPYCRKHALEVFPALEKEYVQTGKVRWVYINFPLVSIHANALPAAEFAMCAARMGKFWPVHDLLFQHQETWAPLKEPGPFLLSLADSAKLPRPAVMKCLESETVRAEIQSEAEGSQRAGAASTPTFYIEGGLLAGARPLPLWRQILDSIHSEKKKQ
;
A
#
# COMPACT_ATOMS: atom_id res chain seq x y z
N MET A 1 19.92 -28.57 50.14
CA MET A 1 20.71 -28.72 48.88
C MET A 1 19.77 -28.58 47.69
N ARG A 2 19.97 -27.52 46.92
CA ARG A 2 19.73 -27.29 45.49
C ARG A 2 18.39 -27.76 44.88
N GLN A 3 17.49 -26.82 44.73
CA GLN A 3 16.67 -26.72 43.50
C GLN A 3 16.58 -25.23 43.12
N LEU A 4 17.47 -24.80 42.26
CA LEU A 4 17.46 -23.52 41.54
C LEU A 4 17.57 -23.84 40.04
N GLY A 5 16.67 -23.26 39.28
CA GLY A 5 16.93 -23.00 37.87
C GLY A 5 16.20 -23.86 36.86
N ILE A 6 14.93 -23.52 36.50
CA ILE A 6 14.37 -23.65 35.15
C ILE A 6 13.13 -22.71 35.12
N ALA A 7 13.34 -21.43 34.90
CA ALA A 7 12.22 -20.50 34.66
C ALA A 7 12.60 -19.27 33.80
N ALA A 8 13.59 -19.37 32.91
CA ALA A 8 14.06 -18.22 32.15
C ALA A 8 14.13 -18.44 30.61
N LEU A 9 13.45 -19.46 30.05
CA LEU A 9 13.64 -19.78 28.62
C LEU A 9 12.36 -19.70 27.75
N LEU A 10 11.24 -19.21 28.24
CA LEU A 10 9.98 -19.23 27.46
C LEU A 10 9.52 -17.87 26.89
N LEU A 11 10.23 -16.76 27.13
CA LEU A 11 9.79 -15.43 26.68
C LEU A 11 10.45 -14.92 25.41
N PHE A 12 11.43 -15.63 24.82
CA PHE A 12 12.13 -15.18 23.60
C PHE A 12 11.56 -15.75 22.29
N CYS A 13 10.60 -16.67 22.33
CA CYS A 13 10.10 -17.34 21.12
C CYS A 13 9.01 -16.56 20.37
N SER A 14 8.28 -15.65 21.04
CA SER A 14 7.13 -14.97 20.43
C SER A 14 7.50 -13.85 19.47
N SER A 15 8.56 -13.09 19.75
CA SER A 15 9.00 -11.98 18.91
C SER A 15 9.66 -12.43 17.60
N ALA A 16 10.37 -13.55 17.61
CA ALA A 16 11.01 -14.12 16.44
C ALA A 16 9.98 -14.70 15.43
N HIS A 17 8.85 -15.23 15.91
CA HIS A 17 7.78 -15.74 15.07
C HIS A 17 7.02 -14.62 14.34
N LEU A 18 6.76 -13.48 15.00
CA LEU A 18 6.12 -12.32 14.35
C LEU A 18 7.02 -11.70 13.27
N ALA A 19 8.32 -11.57 13.53
CA ALA A 19 9.28 -11.05 12.56
C ALA A 19 9.47 -11.99 11.35
N ALA A 20 9.45 -13.31 11.57
CA ALA A 20 9.54 -14.31 10.50
C ALA A 20 8.26 -14.37 9.62
N GLN A 21 7.11 -14.02 10.18
CA GLN A 21 5.83 -13.98 9.46
C GLN A 21 5.71 -12.69 8.63
N ALA A 22 6.20 -11.55 9.13
CA ALA A 22 6.29 -10.30 8.38
C ALA A 22 7.25 -10.41 7.18
N ALA A 23 8.32 -11.20 7.30
CA ALA A 23 9.25 -11.48 6.18
C ALA A 23 8.65 -12.36 5.07
N LYS A 24 7.50 -12.98 5.29
CA LYS A 24 6.79 -13.83 4.31
C LYS A 24 5.62 -13.12 3.60
N ASP A 25 5.22 -11.94 4.07
CA ASP A 25 4.16 -11.16 3.44
C ASP A 25 4.76 -10.14 2.46
N PRO A 26 4.70 -10.41 1.14
CA PRO A 26 5.26 -9.51 0.13
C PRO A 26 4.56 -8.14 0.09
N LEU A 27 3.38 -8.02 0.69
CA LEU A 27 2.59 -6.80 0.74
C LEU A 27 2.84 -5.98 2.01
N ALA A 28 3.56 -6.51 3.00
CA ALA A 28 3.77 -5.85 4.30
C ALA A 28 4.36 -4.43 4.18
N THR A 29 5.25 -4.21 3.21
CA THR A 29 5.88 -2.90 2.98
C THR A 29 4.92 -1.83 2.45
N ARG A 30 3.77 -2.26 1.93
CA ARG A 30 2.71 -1.44 1.34
C ARG A 30 1.40 -1.53 2.11
N ALA A 31 1.46 -2.11 3.30
CA ALA A 31 0.32 -2.21 4.21
C ALA A 31 0.42 -1.16 5.32
N LYS A 32 -0.73 -0.63 5.74
CA LYS A 32 -0.94 0.14 6.97
C LYS A 32 -1.91 -0.60 7.87
N GLY A 33 -1.73 -0.49 9.17
CA GLY A 33 -2.54 -1.17 10.18
C GLY A 33 -1.99 -2.54 10.59
N ALA A 34 -2.62 -3.11 11.59
CA ALA A 34 -2.20 -4.40 12.16
C ALA A 34 -2.44 -5.55 11.17
N ALA A 35 -1.50 -6.48 11.08
CA ALA A 35 -1.68 -7.70 10.29
C ALA A 35 -2.85 -8.56 10.81
N SER A 36 -3.20 -8.42 12.09
CA SER A 36 -4.31 -9.08 12.76
C SER A 36 -5.64 -8.32 12.70
N ALA A 37 -5.71 -7.19 11.96
CA ALA A 37 -6.96 -6.46 11.82
C ALA A 37 -8.05 -7.35 11.21
N PRO A 38 -9.30 -7.29 11.72
CA PRO A 38 -10.37 -8.19 11.28
C PRO A 38 -10.83 -7.97 9.84
N VAL A 39 -10.54 -6.80 9.27
CA VAL A 39 -10.91 -6.45 7.89
C VAL A 39 -9.65 -6.05 7.13
N THR A 40 -9.49 -6.58 5.91
CA THR A 40 -8.44 -6.12 5.00
C THR A 40 -9.05 -5.45 3.77
N VAL A 41 -8.58 -4.27 3.45
CA VAL A 41 -8.91 -3.54 2.23
C VAL A 41 -7.69 -3.57 1.30
N TYR A 42 -7.88 -4.07 0.09
CA TYR A 42 -6.88 -3.99 -0.98
C TYR A 42 -7.28 -2.87 -1.94
N GLU A 43 -6.47 -1.83 -2.02
CA GLU A 43 -6.65 -0.70 -2.93
C GLU A 43 -5.86 -0.95 -4.21
N MET A 44 -6.54 -1.25 -5.31
CA MET A 44 -5.99 -1.35 -6.66
C MET A 44 -5.93 0.05 -7.26
N SER A 45 -4.74 0.63 -7.33
CA SER A 45 -4.57 2.06 -7.52
C SER A 45 -3.48 2.39 -8.53
N ASP A 46 -3.58 3.58 -9.11
CA ASP A 46 -2.68 4.13 -10.13
C ASP A 46 -2.23 5.52 -9.70
N PHE A 47 -0.93 5.72 -9.58
CA PHE A 47 -0.37 7.00 -9.12
C PHE A 47 -0.66 8.17 -10.07
N GLN A 48 -0.94 7.93 -11.36
CA GLN A 48 -1.30 8.99 -12.31
C GLN A 48 -2.81 9.23 -12.39
N CYS A 49 -3.65 8.35 -11.85
CA CYS A 49 -5.10 8.49 -11.89
C CYS A 49 -5.57 9.65 -10.99
N PRO A 50 -6.33 10.64 -11.51
CA PRO A 50 -6.83 11.76 -10.71
C PRO A 50 -7.84 11.34 -9.64
N TYR A 51 -8.61 10.26 -9.87
CA TYR A 51 -9.54 9.73 -8.87
C TYR A 51 -8.80 9.01 -7.74
N CYS A 52 -7.66 8.36 -8.02
CA CYS A 52 -6.79 7.81 -6.97
C CYS A 52 -6.19 8.93 -6.10
N ARG A 53 -5.71 10.01 -6.73
CA ARG A 53 -5.28 11.21 -6.01
C ARG A 53 -6.37 11.78 -5.12
N LYS A 54 -7.59 11.92 -5.64
CA LYS A 54 -8.73 12.40 -4.86
C LYS A 54 -8.99 11.52 -3.64
N HIS A 55 -9.00 10.19 -3.82
CA HIS A 55 -9.15 9.27 -2.70
C HIS A 55 -8.02 9.43 -1.69
N ALA A 56 -6.77 9.41 -2.13
CA ALA A 56 -5.59 9.47 -1.27
C ALA A 56 -5.50 10.75 -0.44
N LEU A 57 -5.89 11.90 -1.01
CA LEU A 57 -5.75 13.20 -0.35
C LEU A 57 -6.99 13.65 0.43
N GLU A 58 -8.20 13.29 -0.02
CA GLU A 58 -9.44 13.82 0.54
C GLU A 58 -10.19 12.80 1.42
N VAL A 59 -10.01 11.50 1.20
CA VAL A 59 -10.79 10.46 1.87
C VAL A 59 -9.92 9.60 2.78
N PHE A 60 -8.83 9.07 2.26
CA PHE A 60 -7.97 8.12 2.96
C PHE A 60 -7.42 8.63 4.31
N PRO A 61 -7.04 9.92 4.50
CA PRO A 61 -6.56 10.39 5.80
C PRO A 61 -7.57 10.20 6.93
N ALA A 62 -8.87 10.37 6.65
CA ALA A 62 -9.92 10.12 7.64
C ALA A 62 -10.10 8.61 7.89
N LEU A 63 -10.07 7.79 6.84
CA LEU A 63 -10.13 6.33 6.96
C LEU A 63 -8.94 5.78 7.73
N GLU A 64 -7.74 6.28 7.47
CA GLU A 64 -6.54 5.89 8.20
C GLU A 64 -6.70 6.15 9.71
N LYS A 65 -7.16 7.35 10.07
CA LYS A 65 -7.37 7.73 11.47
C LYS A 65 -8.47 6.90 12.16
N GLU A 66 -9.60 6.69 11.47
CA GLU A 66 -10.80 6.10 12.07
C GLU A 66 -10.78 4.57 12.10
N TYR A 67 -10.11 3.94 11.15
CA TYR A 67 -10.15 2.49 10.97
C TYR A 67 -8.79 1.81 11.03
N VAL A 68 -7.75 2.39 10.39
CA VAL A 68 -6.44 1.75 10.32
C VAL A 68 -5.69 1.91 11.65
N GLN A 69 -5.59 3.14 12.16
CA GLN A 69 -4.90 3.43 13.42
C GLN A 69 -5.62 2.83 14.63
N THR A 70 -6.92 2.58 14.52
CA THR A 70 -7.71 1.93 15.57
C THR A 70 -7.68 0.40 15.52
N GLY A 71 -6.93 -0.18 14.58
CA GLY A 71 -6.76 -1.63 14.43
C GLY A 71 -7.97 -2.36 13.83
N LYS A 72 -8.98 -1.64 13.32
CA LYS A 72 -10.17 -2.23 12.69
C LYS A 72 -9.90 -2.72 11.28
N VAL A 73 -9.00 -2.04 10.55
CA VAL A 73 -8.73 -2.28 9.14
C VAL A 73 -7.22 -2.35 8.91
N ARG A 74 -6.82 -3.35 8.12
CA ARG A 74 -5.53 -3.37 7.43
C ARG A 74 -5.75 -2.87 6.00
N TRP A 75 -5.01 -1.84 5.60
CA TRP A 75 -5.07 -1.25 4.27
C TRP A 75 -3.84 -1.62 3.46
N VAL A 76 -4.03 -2.17 2.27
CA VAL A 76 -2.94 -2.66 1.41
C VAL A 76 -3.05 -2.02 0.04
N TYR A 77 -1.98 -1.36 -0.41
CA TYR A 77 -1.89 -0.80 -1.74
C TYR A 77 -1.45 -1.87 -2.75
N ILE A 78 -2.15 -1.96 -3.88
CA ILE A 78 -1.86 -2.85 -5.02
C ILE A 78 -1.67 -1.98 -6.26
N ASN A 79 -0.55 -2.16 -6.95
CA ASN A 79 -0.28 -1.42 -8.18
C ASN A 79 -1.20 -1.88 -9.32
N PHE A 80 -1.93 -0.92 -9.87
CA PHE A 80 -2.75 -1.15 -11.06
C PHE A 80 -2.59 0.01 -12.05
N PRO A 81 -1.37 0.22 -12.62
CA PRO A 81 -1.12 1.29 -13.58
C PRO A 81 -1.89 1.05 -14.88
N LEU A 82 -2.73 2.00 -15.27
CA LEU A 82 -3.50 1.96 -16.51
C LEU A 82 -2.68 2.55 -17.66
N VAL A 83 -1.60 1.87 -18.03
CA VAL A 83 -0.57 2.36 -18.98
C VAL A 83 -1.09 2.76 -20.36
N SER A 84 -2.27 2.29 -20.76
CA SER A 84 -2.91 2.67 -22.02
C SER A 84 -3.41 4.11 -22.05
N ILE A 85 -3.68 4.71 -20.88
CA ILE A 85 -4.20 6.09 -20.72
C ILE A 85 -3.34 6.96 -19.80
N HIS A 86 -2.43 6.36 -19.03
CA HIS A 86 -1.56 7.00 -18.05
C HIS A 86 -0.10 6.64 -18.33
N ALA A 87 0.53 7.37 -19.24
CA ALA A 87 1.89 7.07 -19.72
C ALA A 87 2.96 7.02 -18.61
N ASN A 88 2.77 7.79 -17.54
CA ASN A 88 3.71 7.91 -16.42
C ASN A 88 3.32 7.09 -15.19
N ALA A 89 2.25 6.31 -15.26
CA ALA A 89 1.79 5.47 -14.15
C ALA A 89 2.82 4.39 -13.77
N LEU A 90 3.41 3.73 -14.78
CA LEU A 90 4.41 2.69 -14.54
C LEU A 90 5.70 3.24 -13.92
N PRO A 91 6.34 4.31 -14.45
CA PRO A 91 7.50 4.91 -13.78
C PRO A 91 7.24 5.36 -12.34
N ALA A 92 6.05 5.90 -12.04
CA ALA A 92 5.68 6.28 -10.68
C ALA A 92 5.53 5.06 -9.77
N ALA A 93 4.91 3.99 -10.26
CA ALA A 93 4.78 2.73 -9.52
C ALA A 93 6.14 2.07 -9.26
N GLU A 94 7.05 2.06 -10.25
CA GLU A 94 8.42 1.55 -10.09
C GLU A 94 9.17 2.33 -9.01
N PHE A 95 9.07 3.66 -9.01
CA PHE A 95 9.67 4.49 -7.97
C PHE A 95 9.11 4.18 -6.58
N ALA A 96 7.78 4.07 -6.45
CA ALA A 96 7.13 3.73 -5.19
C ALA A 96 7.51 2.33 -4.68
N MET A 97 7.65 1.35 -5.59
CA MET A 97 8.07 -0.01 -5.24
C MET A 97 9.55 -0.06 -4.81
N CYS A 98 10.42 0.72 -5.42
CA CYS A 98 11.79 0.87 -4.95
C CYS A 98 11.83 1.51 -3.55
N ALA A 99 10.98 2.47 -3.27
CA ALA A 99 10.83 3.03 -1.93
C ALA A 99 10.28 1.99 -0.92
N ALA A 100 9.36 1.12 -1.34
CA ALA A 100 8.84 0.03 -0.53
C ALA A 100 9.96 -0.91 -0.04
N ARG A 101 10.89 -1.26 -0.91
CA ARG A 101 12.08 -2.10 -0.57
C ARG A 101 12.99 -1.45 0.47
N MET A 102 12.90 -0.13 0.61
CA MET A 102 13.63 0.67 1.61
C MET A 102 12.76 1.10 2.80
N GLY A 103 11.55 0.51 2.96
CA GLY A 103 10.62 0.82 4.04
C GLY A 103 10.01 2.23 3.97
N LYS A 104 9.97 2.84 2.77
CA LYS A 104 9.51 4.21 2.53
C LYS A 104 8.35 4.31 1.53
N PHE A 105 7.57 3.24 1.37
CA PHE A 105 6.44 3.25 0.43
C PHE A 105 5.48 4.40 0.73
N TRP A 106 4.93 4.48 1.93
CA TRP A 106 3.89 5.45 2.27
C TRP A 106 4.34 6.91 2.20
N PRO A 107 5.53 7.30 2.67
CA PRO A 107 6.05 8.65 2.41
C PRO A 107 6.15 9.00 0.92
N VAL A 108 6.56 8.04 0.07
CA VAL A 108 6.64 8.26 -1.38
C VAL A 108 5.26 8.26 -2.02
N HIS A 109 4.35 7.38 -1.59
CA HIS A 109 2.95 7.37 -2.00
C HIS A 109 2.31 8.76 -1.80
N ASP A 110 2.47 9.34 -0.62
CA ASP A 110 1.89 10.64 -0.30
C ASP A 110 2.50 11.75 -1.18
N LEU A 111 3.83 11.76 -1.36
CA LEU A 111 4.52 12.71 -2.24
C LEU A 111 4.08 12.58 -3.70
N LEU A 112 3.93 11.36 -4.22
CA LEU A 112 3.47 11.12 -5.58
C LEU A 112 2.10 11.71 -5.82
N PHE A 113 1.13 11.50 -4.92
CA PHE A 113 -0.20 12.07 -5.07
C PHE A 113 -0.24 13.57 -4.81
N GLN A 114 0.51 14.08 -3.84
CA GLN A 114 0.60 15.52 -3.59
C GLN A 114 1.13 16.29 -4.80
N HIS A 115 2.11 15.73 -5.50
CA HIS A 115 2.75 16.36 -6.65
C HIS A 115 2.27 15.83 -8.01
N GLN A 116 1.17 15.05 -8.04
CA GLN A 116 0.69 14.38 -9.25
C GLN A 116 0.51 15.38 -10.41
N GLU A 117 -0.11 16.54 -10.17
CA GLU A 117 -0.37 17.53 -11.21
C GLU A 117 0.92 18.11 -11.81
N THR A 118 2.05 18.03 -11.10
CA THR A 118 3.37 18.46 -11.59
C THR A 118 4.03 17.40 -12.45
N TRP A 119 4.06 16.15 -12.00
CA TRP A 119 4.83 15.11 -12.69
C TRP A 119 4.03 14.34 -13.76
N ALA A 120 2.70 14.23 -13.58
CA ALA A 120 1.86 13.43 -14.46
C ALA A 120 1.89 13.91 -15.94
N PRO A 121 1.93 15.21 -16.26
CA PRO A 121 1.98 15.69 -17.65
C PRO A 121 3.38 15.71 -18.26
N LEU A 122 4.44 15.40 -17.52
CA LEU A 122 5.82 15.48 -18.02
C LEU A 122 6.07 14.40 -19.09
N LYS A 123 6.82 14.76 -20.14
CA LYS A 123 7.34 13.77 -21.10
C LYS A 123 8.35 12.82 -20.46
N GLU A 124 9.18 13.37 -19.57
CA GLU A 124 10.25 12.69 -18.85
C GLU A 124 10.05 12.91 -17.33
N PRO A 125 9.23 12.09 -16.66
CA PRO A 125 8.96 12.27 -15.23
C PRO A 125 10.14 11.85 -14.33
N GLY A 126 11.07 11.03 -14.84
CA GLY A 126 12.17 10.44 -14.07
C GLY A 126 12.95 11.41 -13.21
N PRO A 127 13.47 12.55 -13.75
CA PRO A 127 14.20 13.54 -12.96
C PRO A 127 13.36 14.12 -11.81
N PHE A 128 12.07 14.39 -12.04
CA PHE A 128 11.19 14.89 -11.00
C PHE A 128 10.92 13.82 -9.94
N LEU A 129 10.57 12.59 -10.34
CA LEU A 129 10.35 11.48 -9.42
C LEU A 129 11.58 11.23 -8.54
N LEU A 130 12.78 11.27 -9.15
CA LEU A 130 14.03 11.12 -8.41
C LEU A 130 14.28 12.29 -7.44
N SER A 131 13.78 13.50 -7.71
CA SER A 131 13.85 14.61 -6.76
C SER A 131 13.01 14.36 -5.50
N LEU A 132 11.91 13.60 -5.60
CA LEU A 132 11.09 13.20 -4.44
C LEU A 132 11.84 12.22 -3.51
N ALA A 133 12.89 11.55 -4.00
CA ALA A 133 13.72 10.68 -3.14
C ALA A 133 14.35 11.47 -1.99
N ASP A 134 14.78 12.70 -2.22
CA ASP A 134 15.37 13.56 -1.16
C ASP A 134 14.32 13.91 -0.11
N SER A 135 13.11 14.28 -0.54
CA SER A 135 11.98 14.59 0.34
C SER A 135 11.58 13.38 1.19
N ALA A 136 11.66 12.18 0.63
CA ALA A 136 11.41 10.92 1.31
C ALA A 136 12.62 10.41 2.14
N LYS A 137 13.76 11.11 2.09
CA LYS A 137 15.04 10.71 2.71
C LYS A 137 15.51 9.33 2.21
N LEU A 138 15.41 9.11 0.91
CA LEU A 138 15.90 7.92 0.23
C LEU A 138 17.28 8.17 -0.40
N PRO A 139 18.24 7.24 -0.31
CA PRO A 139 19.52 7.37 -0.98
C PRO A 139 19.35 7.21 -2.49
N ARG A 140 19.52 8.30 -3.27
CA ARG A 140 19.35 8.29 -4.72
C ARG A 140 20.08 7.15 -5.45
N PRO A 141 21.36 6.82 -5.10
CA PRO A 141 22.04 5.71 -5.77
C PRO A 141 21.33 4.35 -5.58
N ALA A 142 20.74 4.11 -4.40
CA ALA A 142 19.99 2.88 -4.13
C ALA A 142 18.67 2.85 -4.91
N VAL A 143 18.00 4.01 -5.03
CA VAL A 143 16.78 4.14 -5.85
C VAL A 143 17.10 3.84 -7.31
N MET A 144 18.14 4.47 -7.89
CA MET A 144 18.56 4.26 -9.28
C MET A 144 18.90 2.80 -9.55
N LYS A 145 19.71 2.18 -8.69
CA LYS A 145 20.04 0.75 -8.79
C LYS A 145 18.80 -0.14 -8.75
N CYS A 146 17.80 0.22 -7.94
CA CYS A 146 16.54 -0.53 -7.88
C CYS A 146 15.73 -0.37 -9.16
N LEU A 147 15.65 0.85 -9.73
CA LEU A 147 14.92 1.14 -10.96
C LEU A 147 15.51 0.43 -12.19
N GLU A 148 16.81 0.09 -12.17
CA GLU A 148 17.46 -0.73 -13.20
C GLU A 148 17.03 -2.21 -13.13
N SER A 149 16.37 -2.62 -12.06
CA SER A 149 15.98 -4.02 -11.86
C SER A 149 14.62 -4.32 -12.49
N GLU A 150 14.59 -5.24 -13.43
CA GLU A 150 13.34 -5.71 -14.06
C GLU A 150 12.37 -6.39 -13.08
N THR A 151 12.86 -6.84 -11.91
CA THR A 151 12.01 -7.52 -10.91
C THR A 151 10.89 -6.62 -10.38
N VAL A 152 11.12 -5.32 -10.22
CA VAL A 152 10.08 -4.37 -9.78
C VAL A 152 8.97 -4.27 -10.82
N ARG A 153 9.34 -4.16 -12.08
CA ARG A 153 8.39 -4.10 -13.20
C ARG A 153 7.55 -5.37 -13.30
N ALA A 154 8.17 -6.53 -13.17
CA ALA A 154 7.48 -7.82 -13.19
C ALA A 154 6.49 -7.97 -12.02
N GLU A 155 6.85 -7.50 -10.81
CA GLU A 155 5.94 -7.45 -9.65
C GLU A 155 4.72 -6.57 -9.94
N ILE A 156 4.92 -5.34 -10.45
CA ILE A 156 3.84 -4.41 -10.80
C ILE A 156 2.92 -5.02 -11.87
N GLN A 157 3.49 -5.64 -12.89
CA GLN A 157 2.71 -6.30 -13.94
C GLN A 157 1.87 -7.44 -13.37
N SER A 158 2.44 -8.29 -12.52
CA SER A 158 1.73 -9.39 -11.86
C SER A 158 0.55 -8.88 -11.00
N GLU A 159 0.73 -7.73 -10.31
CA GLU A 159 -0.33 -7.09 -9.53
C GLU A 159 -1.43 -6.51 -10.42
N ALA A 160 -1.07 -5.86 -11.52
CA ALA A 160 -2.03 -5.35 -12.49
C ALA A 160 -2.88 -6.47 -13.10
N GLU A 161 -2.25 -7.56 -13.52
CA GLU A 161 -2.94 -8.75 -14.01
C GLU A 161 -3.83 -9.38 -12.93
N GLY A 162 -3.34 -9.46 -11.70
CA GLY A 162 -4.12 -9.93 -10.54
C GLY A 162 -5.36 -9.08 -10.30
N SER A 163 -5.22 -7.76 -10.39
CA SER A 163 -6.32 -6.79 -10.26
C SER A 163 -7.38 -7.00 -11.33
N GLN A 164 -6.97 -7.19 -12.59
CA GLN A 164 -7.88 -7.49 -13.71
C GLN A 164 -8.60 -8.83 -13.49
N ARG A 165 -7.88 -9.88 -13.09
CA ARG A 165 -8.50 -11.19 -12.79
C ARG A 165 -9.48 -11.11 -11.62
N ALA A 166 -9.26 -10.22 -10.66
CA ALA A 166 -10.20 -9.96 -9.58
C ALA A 166 -11.43 -9.14 -10.01
N GLY A 167 -11.48 -8.66 -11.26
CA GLY A 167 -12.60 -7.91 -11.82
C GLY A 167 -12.45 -6.38 -11.75
N ALA A 168 -11.28 -5.85 -11.38
CA ALA A 168 -11.04 -4.41 -11.43
C ALA A 168 -10.93 -3.94 -12.89
N ALA A 169 -11.77 -2.98 -13.29
CA ALA A 169 -11.80 -2.40 -14.62
C ALA A 169 -11.39 -0.91 -14.64
N SER A 170 -11.17 -0.31 -13.49
CA SER A 170 -10.82 1.10 -13.30
C SER A 170 -10.08 1.32 -11.99
N THR A 171 -9.50 2.51 -11.83
CA THR A 171 -8.83 2.92 -10.58
C THR A 171 -9.44 4.19 -9.97
N PRO A 172 -9.49 4.30 -8.64
CA PRO A 172 -9.21 3.23 -7.70
C PRO A 172 -10.33 2.18 -7.70
N THR A 173 -9.98 0.91 -7.46
CA THR A 173 -10.94 -0.15 -7.13
C THR A 173 -10.47 -0.82 -5.85
N PHE A 174 -11.39 -1.10 -4.95
CA PHE A 174 -11.10 -1.67 -3.64
C PHE A 174 -11.73 -3.07 -3.54
N TYR A 175 -10.95 -4.04 -3.11
CA TYR A 175 -11.45 -5.36 -2.76
C TYR A 175 -11.58 -5.47 -1.25
N ILE A 176 -12.77 -5.81 -0.76
CA ILE A 176 -13.09 -5.87 0.66
C ILE A 176 -13.98 -7.08 0.89
N GLU A 177 -13.51 -8.08 1.67
CA GLU A 177 -14.31 -9.24 2.10
C GLU A 177 -15.09 -9.92 0.96
N GLY A 178 -14.46 -10.09 -0.20
CA GLY A 178 -15.08 -10.74 -1.38
C GLY A 178 -15.84 -9.80 -2.31
N GLY A 179 -16.02 -8.53 -1.95
CA GLY A 179 -16.71 -7.53 -2.78
C GLY A 179 -15.75 -6.52 -3.41
N LEU A 180 -16.17 -5.96 -4.55
CA LEU A 180 -15.47 -4.86 -5.22
C LEU A 180 -16.23 -3.54 -5.05
N LEU A 181 -15.48 -2.49 -4.71
CA LEU A 181 -15.98 -1.12 -4.66
C LEU A 181 -15.15 -0.27 -5.63
N ALA A 182 -15.73 0.13 -6.76
CA ALA A 182 -15.02 0.90 -7.78
C ALA A 182 -15.19 2.42 -7.58
N GLY A 183 -14.11 3.17 -7.87
CA GLY A 183 -14.06 4.64 -7.89
C GLY A 183 -13.80 5.29 -6.53
N ALA A 184 -13.43 6.57 -6.58
CA ALA A 184 -13.21 7.39 -5.38
C ALA A 184 -14.57 7.69 -4.71
N ARG A 185 -14.95 6.85 -3.78
CA ARG A 185 -16.22 6.97 -3.06
C ARG A 185 -16.11 7.97 -1.90
N PRO A 186 -17.19 8.68 -1.56
CA PRO A 186 -17.19 9.66 -0.49
C PRO A 186 -17.07 8.98 0.88
N LEU A 187 -16.47 9.70 1.85
CA LEU A 187 -16.22 9.21 3.20
C LEU A 187 -17.46 8.64 3.93
N PRO A 188 -18.67 9.22 3.82
CA PRO A 188 -19.85 8.63 4.45
C PRO A 188 -20.18 7.22 4.00
N LEU A 189 -20.01 6.92 2.69
CA LEU A 189 -20.22 5.57 2.18
C LEU A 189 -19.16 4.61 2.71
N TRP A 190 -17.90 5.03 2.80
CA TRP A 190 -16.83 4.24 3.38
C TRP A 190 -17.13 3.86 4.84
N ARG A 191 -17.55 4.83 5.65
CA ARG A 191 -17.96 4.57 7.04
C ARG A 191 -19.06 3.54 7.12
N GLN A 192 -20.12 3.69 6.31
CA GLN A 192 -21.23 2.75 6.27
C GLN A 192 -20.76 1.31 5.96
N ILE A 193 -19.91 1.14 4.94
CA ILE A 193 -19.38 -0.16 4.53
C ILE A 193 -18.52 -0.77 5.63
N LEU A 194 -17.52 -0.04 6.11
CA LEU A 194 -16.55 -0.57 7.08
C LEU A 194 -17.18 -0.83 8.45
N ASP A 195 -18.11 0.00 8.89
CA ASP A 195 -18.84 -0.23 10.15
C ASP A 195 -19.76 -1.44 10.07
N SER A 196 -20.43 -1.66 8.93
CA SER A 196 -21.25 -2.85 8.68
C SER A 196 -20.40 -4.12 8.75
N ILE A 197 -19.31 -4.18 7.96
CA ILE A 197 -18.41 -5.34 7.93
C ILE A 197 -17.81 -5.61 9.32
N HIS A 198 -17.34 -4.57 10.00
CA HIS A 198 -16.75 -4.71 11.33
C HIS A 198 -17.76 -5.23 12.36
N SER A 199 -19.02 -4.79 12.26
CA SER A 199 -20.10 -5.27 13.13
C SER A 199 -20.44 -6.74 12.91
N GLU A 200 -20.40 -7.20 11.66
CA GLU A 200 -20.60 -8.61 11.32
C GLU A 200 -19.46 -9.50 11.83
N LYS A 201 -18.21 -9.07 11.66
CA LYS A 201 -17.02 -9.79 12.15
C LYS A 201 -16.99 -9.95 13.66
N LYS A 202 -17.59 -9.02 14.43
CA LYS A 202 -17.68 -9.13 15.89
C LYS A 202 -18.71 -10.15 16.37
N LYS A 203 -19.62 -10.58 15.51
CA LYS A 203 -20.68 -11.56 15.86
C LYS A 203 -20.24 -13.01 15.61
N GLN A 204 -19.14 -13.20 14.90
CA GLN A 204 -18.51 -14.49 14.61
C GLN A 204 -17.48 -14.86 15.69
#